data_70de03b5545a9b18a654286b2fe5b1b1
#
_entry.id   70de03b5545a9b18a654286b2fe5b1b1
#
_cell.length_a   1.000
_cell.length_b   1.000
_cell.length_c   1.000
_cell.angle_alpha   90.00
_cell.angle_beta   90.00
_cell.angle_gamma   90.00
#
_symmetry.space_group_name_H-M   'P 1'
#
loop_
_entity.id
_entity.type
_entity.pdbx_description
1 polymer ?
#
loop_
_entity_poly.entity_id
_entity_poly.type
_entity_poly.pdbx_seq_one_letter_code
_entity_poly.pdbx_strand_id
1 'polypeptide(L)'
;MKTENQKRKSSVCNCLNLRRASLAITEIYDHYLAPSQLSVSQFSILKHIIAMEPASVSELAAEIRLDRTTLVRNLKPLEQQGLIHDIAQSGTRNRQLCLTAAGRERIEQANAYWELAQKRIEAQLGLEDTKTLQALLLKIEVLAP
;
A
#
# COMPACT_ATOMS: atom_id res chain seq x y z
N MET A 1 23.69 -21.18 -6.64
CA MET A 1 24.71 -20.45 -5.86
C MET A 1 23.99 -19.54 -4.87
N LYS A 2 24.13 -19.83 -3.59
CA LYS A 2 23.66 -18.93 -2.54
C LYS A 2 24.59 -17.73 -2.52
N THR A 3 24.16 -16.59 -3.02
CA THR A 3 24.86 -15.34 -2.83
C THR A 3 24.97 -15.10 -1.32
N GLU A 4 26.18 -15.06 -0.83
CA GLU A 4 26.49 -14.64 0.54
C GLU A 4 25.75 -13.35 0.82
N ASN A 5 24.94 -13.40 1.86
CA ASN A 5 24.25 -12.25 2.42
C ASN A 5 25.33 -11.32 2.99
N GLN A 6 25.91 -10.50 2.12
CA GLN A 6 26.80 -9.42 2.55
C GLN A 6 26.00 -8.65 3.61
N LYS A 7 26.43 -8.73 4.87
CA LYS A 7 25.84 -7.98 5.99
C LYS A 7 25.84 -6.51 5.62
N ARG A 8 24.74 -6.05 5.05
CA ARG A 8 24.56 -4.64 4.73
C ARG A 8 24.66 -3.86 6.02
N LYS A 9 25.59 -2.92 6.07
CA LYS A 9 25.71 -2.00 7.22
C LYS A 9 24.62 -0.95 7.12
N SER A 10 24.02 -0.62 8.27
CA SER A 10 23.12 0.53 8.36
C SER A 10 23.86 1.82 8.01
N SER A 11 23.15 2.77 7.45
CA SER A 11 23.63 4.13 7.24
C SER A 11 23.42 4.96 8.52
N VAL A 12 24.18 6.00 8.69
CA VAL A 12 23.91 7.04 9.69
C VAL A 12 22.70 7.90 9.29
N CYS A 13 22.31 7.89 8.00
CA CYS A 13 21.16 8.62 7.48
C CYS A 13 19.88 7.83 7.67
N ASN A 14 19.02 8.30 8.56
CA ASN A 14 17.73 7.67 8.83
C ASN A 14 16.83 7.59 7.60
N CYS A 15 16.84 8.63 6.76
CA CYS A 15 16.06 8.65 5.54
C CYS A 15 16.48 7.55 4.56
N LEU A 16 17.78 7.34 4.39
CA LEU A 16 18.30 6.28 3.52
C LEU A 16 17.95 4.89 4.06
N ASN A 17 18.06 4.69 5.37
CA ASN A 17 17.67 3.41 6.00
C ASN A 17 16.18 3.11 5.77
N LEU A 18 15.30 4.10 5.96
CA LEU A 18 13.87 3.95 5.75
C LEU A 18 13.53 3.69 4.29
N ARG A 19 14.17 4.38 3.35
CA ARG A 19 13.96 4.13 1.91
C ARG A 19 14.36 2.72 1.50
N ARG A 20 15.49 2.24 1.98
CA ARG A 20 15.95 0.85 1.72
C ARG A 20 14.99 -0.17 2.32
N ALA A 21 14.54 0.07 3.54
CA ALA A 21 13.57 -0.81 4.21
C ALA A 21 12.22 -0.80 3.50
N SER A 22 11.75 0.39 3.09
CA SER A 22 10.51 0.55 2.34
C SER A 22 10.56 -0.21 1.01
N LEU A 23 11.67 -0.10 0.27
CA LEU A 23 11.84 -0.86 -0.97
C LEU A 23 11.79 -2.37 -0.71
N ALA A 24 12.55 -2.85 0.27
CA ALA A 24 12.61 -4.28 0.60
C ALA A 24 11.24 -4.84 1.01
N ILE A 25 10.50 -4.12 1.87
CA ILE A 25 9.19 -4.57 2.32
C ILE A 25 8.16 -4.54 1.18
N THR A 26 8.21 -3.54 0.31
CA THR A 26 7.37 -3.45 -0.87
C THR A 26 7.59 -4.67 -1.79
N GLU A 27 8.84 -5.03 -2.06
CA GLU A 27 9.18 -6.22 -2.85
C GLU A 27 8.62 -7.51 -2.24
N ILE A 28 8.66 -7.64 -0.91
CA ILE A 28 8.12 -8.81 -0.22
C ILE A 28 6.59 -8.88 -0.41
N TYR A 29 5.87 -7.79 -0.14
CA TYR A 29 4.40 -7.77 -0.33
C TYR A 29 4.00 -8.00 -1.77
N ASP A 30 4.68 -7.37 -2.72
CA ASP A 30 4.40 -7.54 -4.15
C ASP A 30 4.63 -8.97 -4.61
N HIS A 31 5.67 -9.63 -4.08
CA HIS A 31 5.91 -11.05 -4.36
C HIS A 31 4.73 -11.94 -3.91
N TYR A 32 4.23 -11.74 -2.69
CA TYR A 32 3.11 -12.52 -2.17
C TYR A 32 1.80 -12.20 -2.87
N LEU A 33 1.57 -10.93 -3.23
CA LEU A 33 0.36 -10.47 -3.90
C LEU A 33 0.30 -10.79 -5.40
N ALA A 34 1.41 -11.17 -6.01
CA ALA A 34 1.50 -11.39 -7.46
C ALA A 34 0.37 -12.27 -8.03
N PRO A 35 -0.07 -13.38 -7.38
CA PRO A 35 -1.17 -14.18 -7.92
C PRO A 35 -2.51 -13.44 -8.01
N SER A 36 -2.71 -12.39 -7.20
CA SER A 36 -3.90 -11.54 -7.25
C SER A 36 -3.84 -10.49 -8.34
N GLN A 37 -2.71 -10.35 -9.02
CA GLN A 37 -2.46 -9.30 -10.01
C GLN A 37 -2.56 -7.87 -9.46
N LEU A 38 -2.33 -7.71 -8.17
CA LEU A 38 -2.25 -6.42 -7.49
C LEU A 38 -0.85 -6.21 -6.92
N SER A 39 -0.35 -4.98 -7.01
CA SER A 39 0.77 -4.53 -6.19
C SER A 39 0.28 -4.19 -4.78
N VAL A 40 1.18 -4.09 -3.81
CA VAL A 40 0.82 -3.68 -2.45
C VAL A 40 0.23 -2.27 -2.45
N SER A 41 0.72 -1.37 -3.32
CA SER A 41 0.17 -0.02 -3.47
C SER A 41 -1.28 -0.05 -3.97
N GLN A 42 -1.57 -0.85 -4.98
CA GLN A 42 -2.93 -1.03 -5.49
C GLN A 42 -3.85 -1.67 -4.45
N PHE A 43 -3.38 -2.70 -3.78
CA PHE A 43 -4.11 -3.34 -2.67
C PHE A 43 -4.48 -2.33 -1.59
N SER A 44 -3.52 -1.51 -1.17
CA SER A 44 -3.73 -0.47 -0.16
C SER A 44 -4.77 0.56 -0.61
N ILE A 45 -4.68 1.03 -1.86
CA ILE A 45 -5.65 1.97 -2.42
C ILE A 45 -7.07 1.39 -2.41
N LEU A 46 -7.24 0.17 -2.87
CA LEU A 46 -8.55 -0.50 -2.88
C LEU A 46 -9.11 -0.67 -1.46
N LYS A 47 -8.28 -1.03 -0.50
CA LYS A 47 -8.67 -1.15 0.93
C LYS A 47 -9.15 0.18 1.50
N HIS A 48 -8.46 1.28 1.18
CA HIS A 48 -8.85 2.60 1.64
C HIS A 48 -10.14 3.09 0.97
N ILE A 49 -10.31 2.82 -0.33
CA ILE A 49 -11.57 3.15 -1.01
C ILE A 49 -12.74 2.43 -0.33
N ILE A 50 -12.64 1.14 -0.04
CA ILE A 50 -13.69 0.39 0.67
C ILE A 50 -14.06 1.05 1.99
N ALA A 51 -13.06 1.46 2.75
CA ALA A 51 -13.27 2.07 4.07
C ALA A 51 -13.93 3.46 4.00
N MET A 52 -13.77 4.16 2.89
CA MET A 52 -14.18 5.55 2.71
C MET A 52 -15.34 5.74 1.71
N GLU A 53 -15.85 4.68 1.10
CA GLU A 53 -16.82 4.77 -0.01
C GLU A 53 -18.02 5.67 0.27
N PRO A 54 -18.35 6.59 -0.63
CA PRO A 54 -17.57 7.01 -1.80
C PRO A 54 -16.35 7.84 -1.38
N ALA A 55 -15.20 7.61 -2.00
CA ALA A 55 -13.94 8.27 -1.66
C ALA A 55 -13.59 9.35 -2.69
N SER A 56 -13.37 10.59 -2.24
CA SER A 56 -12.78 11.60 -3.10
C SER A 56 -11.28 11.37 -3.30
N VAL A 57 -10.75 11.79 -4.44
CA VAL A 57 -9.30 11.69 -4.71
C VAL A 57 -8.48 12.45 -3.68
N SER A 58 -8.94 13.63 -3.26
CA SER A 58 -8.24 14.47 -2.28
C SER A 58 -8.19 13.82 -0.89
N GLU A 59 -9.31 13.28 -0.41
CA GLU A 59 -9.39 12.57 0.86
C GLU A 59 -8.53 11.30 0.85
N LEU A 60 -8.58 10.55 -0.25
CA LEU A 60 -7.81 9.32 -0.42
C LEU A 60 -6.30 9.61 -0.44
N ALA A 61 -5.88 10.66 -1.15
CA ALA A 61 -4.48 11.10 -1.18
C ALA A 61 -3.97 11.50 0.21
N ALA A 62 -4.78 12.24 0.97
CA ALA A 62 -4.46 12.65 2.33
C ALA A 62 -4.33 11.44 3.27
N GLU A 63 -5.27 10.51 3.21
CA GLU A 63 -5.30 9.32 4.08
C GLU A 63 -4.10 8.39 3.81
N ILE A 64 -3.78 8.15 2.54
CA ILE A 64 -2.65 7.28 2.16
C ILE A 64 -1.31 8.03 2.23
N ARG A 65 -1.34 9.37 2.34
CA ARG A 65 -0.16 10.25 2.30
C ARG A 65 0.60 10.14 0.98
N LEU A 66 -0.13 10.16 -0.12
CA LEU A 66 0.40 10.28 -1.47
C LEU A 66 0.09 11.67 -2.03
N ASP A 67 0.97 12.17 -2.88
CA ASP A 67 0.62 13.33 -3.67
C ASP A 67 -0.47 12.96 -4.70
N ARG A 68 -1.28 13.95 -5.08
CA ARG A 68 -2.43 13.74 -5.97
C ARG A 68 -2.01 13.14 -7.31
N THR A 69 -0.91 13.59 -7.89
CA THR A 69 -0.41 13.11 -9.19
C THR A 69 -0.05 11.63 -9.14
N THR A 70 0.66 11.22 -8.08
CA THR A 70 1.02 9.82 -7.85
C THR A 70 -0.22 8.95 -7.67
N LEU A 71 -1.18 9.42 -6.87
CA LEU A 71 -2.43 8.69 -6.66
C LEU A 71 -3.21 8.52 -7.98
N VAL A 72 -3.41 9.58 -8.74
CA VAL A 72 -4.13 9.53 -10.04
C VAL A 72 -3.45 8.52 -10.99
N ARG A 73 -2.13 8.52 -11.02
CA ARG A 73 -1.37 7.54 -11.82
C ARG A 73 -1.64 6.09 -11.37
N ASN A 74 -1.74 5.85 -10.08
CA ASN A 74 -2.04 4.53 -9.53
C ASN A 74 -3.51 4.12 -9.70
N LEU A 75 -4.43 5.08 -9.74
CA LEU A 75 -5.85 4.81 -9.96
C LEU A 75 -6.15 4.38 -11.39
N LYS A 76 -5.42 4.90 -12.36
CA LYS A 76 -5.68 4.65 -13.78
C LYS A 76 -5.68 3.15 -14.15
N PRO A 77 -4.69 2.34 -13.78
CA PRO A 77 -4.74 0.90 -14.05
C PRO A 77 -5.94 0.20 -13.38
N LEU A 78 -6.32 0.62 -12.19
CA LEU A 78 -7.46 0.05 -11.46
C LEU A 78 -8.78 0.34 -12.17
N GLU A 79 -8.94 1.53 -12.71
CA GLU A 79 -10.09 1.89 -13.55
C GLU A 79 -10.13 1.11 -14.85
N GLN A 80 -8.98 0.98 -15.53
CA GLN A 80 -8.85 0.24 -16.77
C GLN A 80 -9.16 -1.25 -16.60
N GLN A 81 -8.84 -1.82 -15.44
CA GLN A 81 -9.18 -3.20 -15.10
C GLN A 81 -10.63 -3.38 -14.60
N GLY A 82 -11.38 -2.29 -14.50
CA GLY A 82 -12.76 -2.34 -14.02
C GLY A 82 -12.90 -2.65 -12.54
N LEU A 83 -11.90 -2.35 -11.72
CA LEU A 83 -11.92 -2.63 -10.28
C LEU A 83 -12.53 -1.50 -9.46
N ILE A 84 -12.46 -0.28 -9.97
CA ILE A 84 -13.06 0.92 -9.38
C ILE A 84 -13.84 1.69 -10.43
N HIS A 85 -14.80 2.50 -9.98
CA HIS A 85 -15.55 3.40 -10.84
C HIS A 85 -15.87 4.70 -10.12
N ASP A 86 -16.11 5.73 -10.90
CA ASP A 86 -16.48 7.06 -10.42
C ASP A 86 -17.99 7.20 -10.50
N ILE A 87 -18.64 7.43 -9.38
CA ILE A 87 -20.09 7.62 -9.29
C ILE A 87 -20.49 9.08 -9.31
N ALA A 88 -19.53 10.02 -9.42
CA ALA A 88 -19.83 11.43 -9.50
C ALA A 88 -20.61 11.75 -10.79
N GLN A 89 -21.48 12.76 -10.71
CA GLN A 89 -22.20 13.22 -11.89
C GLN A 89 -21.22 13.78 -12.93
N SER A 90 -21.51 13.53 -14.19
CA SER A 90 -20.77 14.05 -15.32
C SER A 90 -20.59 15.57 -15.22
N GLY A 91 -19.36 16.06 -15.36
CA GLY A 91 -19.02 17.48 -15.29
C GLY A 91 -18.61 17.98 -13.90
N THR A 92 -18.65 17.16 -12.86
CA THR A 92 -18.11 17.53 -11.54
C THR A 92 -16.60 17.31 -11.49
N ARG A 93 -15.86 18.27 -10.88
CA ARG A 93 -14.41 18.16 -10.70
C ARG A 93 -14.03 17.16 -9.64
N ASN A 94 -14.93 16.87 -8.71
CA ASN A 94 -14.67 15.97 -7.58
C ASN A 94 -15.15 14.57 -7.92
N ARG A 95 -14.20 13.70 -8.18
CA ARG A 95 -14.45 12.28 -8.40
C ARG A 95 -14.90 11.62 -7.09
N GLN A 96 -15.83 10.68 -7.20
CA GLN A 96 -16.33 9.88 -6.09
C GLN A 96 -16.11 8.41 -6.43
N LEU A 97 -15.11 7.82 -5.83
CA LEU A 97 -14.64 6.47 -6.17
C LEU A 97 -15.29 5.41 -5.29
N CYS A 98 -15.71 4.34 -5.94
CA CYS A 98 -16.23 3.13 -5.31
C CYS A 98 -15.60 1.90 -5.96
N LEU A 99 -15.53 0.80 -5.25
CA LEU A 99 -15.19 -0.47 -5.87
C LEU A 99 -16.35 -1.00 -6.69
N THR A 100 -16.01 -1.65 -7.80
CA THR A 100 -16.96 -2.50 -8.54
C THR A 100 -17.10 -3.85 -7.84
N ALA A 101 -18.05 -4.68 -8.28
CA ALA A 101 -18.14 -6.08 -7.83
C ALA A 101 -16.83 -6.84 -8.10
N ALA A 102 -16.22 -6.62 -9.27
CA ALA A 102 -14.92 -7.21 -9.62
C ALA A 102 -13.79 -6.73 -8.69
N GLY A 103 -13.81 -5.47 -8.28
CA GLY A 103 -12.84 -4.91 -7.32
C GLY A 103 -12.97 -5.55 -5.96
N ARG A 104 -14.17 -5.74 -5.47
CA ARG A 104 -14.45 -6.41 -4.17
C ARG A 104 -13.97 -7.86 -4.19
N GLU A 105 -14.25 -8.58 -5.25
CA GLU A 105 -13.79 -9.96 -5.44
C GLU A 105 -12.26 -10.03 -5.48
N ARG A 106 -11.62 -9.11 -6.19
CA ARG A 106 -10.15 -9.05 -6.29
C ARG A 106 -9.50 -8.81 -4.93
N ILE A 107 -10.04 -7.90 -4.13
CA ILE A 107 -9.56 -7.63 -2.78
C ILE A 107 -9.75 -8.85 -1.87
N GLU A 108 -10.88 -9.51 -1.95
CA GLU A 108 -11.15 -10.70 -1.15
C GLU A 108 -10.14 -11.81 -1.45
N GLN A 109 -9.84 -12.06 -2.72
CA GLN A 109 -8.79 -12.99 -3.13
C GLN A 109 -7.40 -12.56 -2.66
N ALA A 110 -7.10 -11.27 -2.75
CA ALA A 110 -5.80 -10.72 -2.38
C ALA A 110 -5.54 -10.75 -0.87
N ASN A 111 -6.56 -10.67 -0.04
CA ASN A 111 -6.42 -10.68 1.42
C ASN A 111 -5.62 -11.87 1.94
N ALA A 112 -5.86 -13.07 1.41
CA ALA A 112 -5.13 -14.27 1.83
C ALA A 112 -3.62 -14.16 1.54
N TYR A 113 -3.25 -13.61 0.40
CA TYR A 113 -1.85 -13.39 0.03
C TYR A 113 -1.21 -12.29 0.86
N TRP A 114 -1.95 -11.22 1.14
CA TRP A 114 -1.50 -10.16 2.03
C TRP A 114 -1.23 -10.68 3.44
N GLU A 115 -2.10 -11.52 3.97
CA GLU A 115 -1.90 -12.16 5.29
C GLU A 115 -0.65 -13.03 5.34
N LEU A 116 -0.32 -13.73 4.25
CA LEU A 116 0.92 -14.50 4.16
C LEU A 116 2.15 -13.60 4.25
N ALA A 117 2.13 -12.46 3.56
CA ALA A 117 3.21 -11.47 3.65
C ALA A 117 3.33 -10.91 5.08
N GLN A 118 2.21 -10.53 5.71
CA GLN A 118 2.18 -10.07 7.11
C GLN A 118 2.83 -11.07 8.04
N LYS A 119 2.38 -12.31 7.98
CA LYS A 119 2.93 -13.40 8.82
C LYS A 119 4.42 -13.62 8.58
N ARG A 120 4.88 -13.50 7.34
CA ARG A 120 6.30 -13.64 7.01
C ARG A 120 7.13 -12.54 7.67
N ILE A 121 6.68 -11.29 7.61
CA ILE A 121 7.36 -10.15 8.23
C ILE A 121 7.37 -10.29 9.76
N GLU A 122 6.21 -10.57 10.34
CA GLU A 122 6.04 -10.72 11.79
C GLU A 122 6.87 -11.89 12.35
N ALA A 123 6.94 -13.00 11.64
CA ALA A 123 7.77 -14.13 12.03
C ALA A 123 9.27 -13.80 12.00
N GLN A 124 9.70 -12.97 11.05
CA GLN A 124 11.10 -12.56 10.94
C GLN A 124 11.51 -11.56 12.03
N LEU A 125 10.62 -10.62 12.38
CA LEU A 125 10.88 -9.60 13.39
C LEU A 125 10.58 -10.09 14.81
N GLY A 126 9.57 -10.92 14.96
CA GLY A 126 8.97 -11.24 16.25
C GLY A 126 7.91 -10.19 16.66
N LEU A 127 7.05 -10.56 17.59
CA LEU A 127 5.92 -9.73 18.02
C LEU A 127 6.37 -8.40 18.64
N GLU A 128 7.37 -8.44 19.51
CA GLU A 128 7.89 -7.24 20.20
C GLU A 128 8.48 -6.24 19.21
N ASP A 129 9.37 -6.68 18.33
CA ASP A 129 10.02 -5.81 17.36
C ASP A 129 9.01 -5.28 16.32
N THR A 130 8.01 -6.05 15.95
CA THR A 130 6.93 -5.60 15.06
C THR A 130 6.17 -4.43 15.69
N LYS A 131 5.78 -4.54 16.94
CA LYS A 131 5.09 -3.46 17.66
C LYS A 131 5.98 -2.23 17.83
N THR A 132 7.25 -2.43 18.15
CA THR A 132 8.21 -1.34 18.28
C THR A 132 8.42 -0.62 16.97
N LEU A 133 8.54 -1.35 15.86
CA LEU A 133 8.65 -0.78 14.52
C LEU A 133 7.44 0.10 14.19
N GLN A 134 6.22 -0.41 14.40
CA GLN A 134 4.99 0.32 14.14
C GLN A 134 4.93 1.62 14.96
N ALA A 135 5.30 1.57 16.23
CA ALA A 135 5.32 2.74 17.10
C ALA A 135 6.37 3.78 16.66
N LEU A 136 7.55 3.33 16.24
CA LEU A 136 8.62 4.21 15.76
C LEU A 136 8.27 4.88 14.42
N LEU A 137 7.65 4.13 13.50
CA LEU A 137 7.18 4.67 12.23
C LEU A 137 6.14 5.76 12.44
N LEU A 138 5.18 5.54 13.34
CA LEU A 138 4.17 6.54 13.67
C LEU A 138 4.80 7.80 14.27
N LYS A 139 5.79 7.66 15.15
CA LYS A 139 6.54 8.82 15.68
C LYS A 139 7.21 9.64 14.59
N ILE A 140 7.72 8.99 13.56
CA ILE A 140 8.35 9.68 12.42
C ILE A 140 7.30 10.41 11.58
N GLU A 141 6.17 9.78 11.31
CA GLU A 141 5.09 10.38 10.50
C GLU A 141 4.59 11.71 11.08
N VAL A 142 4.45 11.79 12.40
CA VAL A 142 3.97 13.00 13.06
C VAL A 142 4.99 14.15 13.09
N LEU A 143 6.24 13.91 12.70
CA LEU A 143 7.25 14.96 12.56
C LEU A 143 7.15 15.73 11.25
N ALA A 144 6.42 15.22 10.27
CA ALA A 144 6.27 15.88 8.98
C ALA A 144 5.53 17.22 9.14
N PRO A 145 6.00 18.31 8.49
CA PRO A 145 5.38 19.62 8.57
C PRO A 145 4.00 19.67 7.93
#